data_088241bda4abcd3ae1271ef26b569f89
#
_entry.id   088241bda4abcd3ae1271ef26b569f89
#
_cell.length_a   1.000
_cell.length_b   1.000
_cell.length_c   1.000
_cell.angle_alpha   90.00
_cell.angle_beta   90.00
_cell.angle_gamma   90.00
#
_symmetry.space_group_name_H-M   'P 1'
#
loop_
_entity.id
_entity.type
_entity.pdbx_description
1 polymer ?
#
loop_
_entity_poly.entity_id
_entity_poly.type
_entity_poly.pdbx_seq_one_letter_code
_entity_poly.pdbx_strand_id
1 'polypeptide(L)'
;MPFLLILFTLFFCWLFCGRYGVFGSKVDWISQHSVFPDYFRQQFYDTGDFFPEFAAGIGGGQNIYNFAYYGLYSPVFLLSYLLPFVKMSDYLIAASFTCLASAVVLLYFWLIKRGFSQTVSFLTALLFLLSAPMIFQSYNQIMFVNYMPFLCMALWGVDSFLKKENRFSIYPVYF
;
A
#
# COMPACT_ATOMS: atom_id res chain seq x y z
N MET A 1 4.13 19.64 11.31
CA MET A 1 3.84 19.41 9.87
C MET A 1 3.47 17.96 9.54
N PRO A 2 4.24 16.90 9.91
CA PRO A 2 3.86 15.52 9.53
C PRO A 2 2.51 15.08 10.11
N PHE A 3 2.18 15.46 11.32
CA PHE A 3 0.87 15.19 11.94
C PHE A 3 -0.29 15.78 11.11
N LEU A 4 -0.12 16.99 10.59
CA LEU A 4 -1.13 17.60 9.70
C LEU A 4 -1.29 16.82 8.40
N LEU A 5 -0.21 16.27 7.83
CA LEU A 5 -0.31 15.42 6.63
C LEU A 5 -1.11 14.15 6.90
N ILE A 6 -0.92 13.52 8.08
CA ILE A 6 -1.73 12.36 8.48
C ILE A 6 -3.20 12.76 8.59
N LEU A 7 -3.50 13.88 9.25
CA LEU A 7 -4.89 14.37 9.38
C LEU A 7 -5.52 14.68 8.03
N PHE A 8 -4.78 15.32 7.11
CA PHE A 8 -5.25 15.57 5.75
C PHE A 8 -5.50 14.28 4.98
N THR A 9 -4.61 13.29 5.12
CA THR A 9 -4.79 11.99 4.48
C THR A 9 -6.04 11.28 4.99
N LEU A 10 -6.24 11.23 6.30
CA LEU A 10 -7.43 10.62 6.91
C LEU A 10 -8.70 11.37 6.54
N PHE A 11 -8.66 12.70 6.53
CA PHE A 11 -9.80 13.52 6.10
C PHE A 11 -10.14 13.28 4.64
N PHE A 12 -9.13 13.20 3.78
CA PHE A 12 -9.31 12.91 2.37
C PHE A 12 -9.95 11.52 2.16
N CYS A 13 -9.42 10.48 2.82
CA CYS A 13 -10.00 9.13 2.78
C CYS A 13 -11.44 9.11 3.28
N TRP A 14 -11.72 9.81 4.41
CA TRP A 14 -13.06 9.94 4.96
C TRP A 14 -14.03 10.63 3.98
N LEU A 15 -13.58 11.69 3.33
CA LEU A 15 -14.39 12.42 2.33
C LEU A 15 -14.80 11.50 1.16
N PHE A 16 -13.87 10.65 0.70
CA PHE A 16 -14.16 9.67 -0.35
C PHE A 16 -15.15 8.60 0.13
N CYS A 17 -14.95 8.04 1.32
CA CYS A 17 -15.88 7.08 1.91
C CYS A 17 -17.25 7.70 2.14
N GLY A 18 -17.31 8.91 2.72
CA GLY A 18 -18.56 9.60 3.03
C GLY A 18 -19.39 9.93 1.81
N ARG A 19 -18.74 10.30 0.69
CA ARG A 19 -19.42 10.65 -0.55
C ARG A 19 -19.93 9.45 -1.35
N TYR A 20 -19.18 8.35 -1.33
CA TYR A 20 -19.46 7.16 -2.16
C TYR A 20 -19.89 5.94 -1.35
N GLY A 21 -19.95 6.04 -0.05
CA GLY A 21 -20.43 5.01 0.88
C GLY A 21 -19.46 3.86 1.13
N VAL A 22 -18.49 3.63 0.23
CA VAL A 22 -17.49 2.56 0.32
C VAL A 22 -16.17 3.07 -0.25
N PHE A 23 -15.05 2.74 0.39
CA PHE A 23 -13.74 2.97 -0.20
C PHE A 23 -13.44 1.85 -1.21
N GLY A 24 -12.98 2.23 -2.39
CA GLY A 24 -12.62 1.31 -3.47
C GLY A 24 -13.67 1.24 -4.58
N SER A 25 -13.21 0.99 -5.80
CA SER A 25 -14.06 0.88 -6.98
C SER A 25 -14.89 -0.39 -6.97
N LYS A 26 -16.08 -0.35 -7.57
CA LYS A 26 -16.94 -1.54 -7.70
C LYS A 26 -16.37 -2.57 -8.68
N VAL A 27 -15.49 -2.15 -9.59
CA VAL A 27 -14.93 -3.03 -10.63
C VAL A 27 -13.77 -3.84 -10.07
N ASP A 28 -12.62 -3.21 -9.81
CA ASP A 28 -11.41 -3.95 -9.47
C ASP A 28 -11.29 -4.20 -7.95
N TRP A 29 -11.58 -3.18 -7.13
CA TRP A 29 -11.40 -3.30 -5.69
C TRP A 29 -12.30 -4.38 -5.07
N ILE A 30 -13.60 -4.31 -5.33
CA ILE A 30 -14.56 -5.22 -4.71
C ILE A 30 -14.51 -6.62 -5.35
N SER A 31 -14.36 -6.69 -6.69
CA SER A 31 -14.44 -7.97 -7.41
C SER A 31 -13.14 -8.77 -7.40
N GLN A 32 -11.99 -8.13 -7.21
CA GLN A 32 -10.68 -8.78 -7.34
C GLN A 32 -9.78 -8.52 -6.12
N HIS A 33 -9.50 -7.25 -5.81
CA HIS A 33 -8.53 -6.91 -4.78
C HIS A 33 -8.96 -7.29 -3.35
N SER A 34 -10.24 -7.41 -3.06
CA SER A 34 -10.72 -7.91 -1.77
C SER A 34 -10.88 -9.42 -1.73
N VAL A 35 -11.17 -10.04 -2.87
CA VAL A 35 -11.48 -11.48 -2.96
C VAL A 35 -10.23 -12.34 -2.99
N PHE A 36 -9.25 -11.99 -3.83
CA PHE A 36 -8.05 -12.82 -3.96
C PHE A 36 -7.21 -12.88 -2.68
N PRO A 37 -6.90 -11.77 -1.99
CA PRO A 37 -6.18 -11.84 -0.73
C PRO A 37 -6.91 -12.63 0.36
N ASP A 38 -8.25 -12.56 0.39
CA ASP A 38 -9.03 -13.36 1.34
C ASP A 38 -8.94 -14.85 1.03
N TYR A 39 -9.04 -15.22 -0.23
CA TYR A 39 -8.86 -16.60 -0.68
C TYR A 39 -7.46 -17.14 -0.29
N PHE A 40 -6.39 -16.38 -0.54
CA PHE A 40 -5.03 -16.81 -0.22
C PHE A 40 -4.80 -16.93 1.28
N ARG A 41 -5.35 -16.01 2.06
CA ARG A 41 -5.31 -16.09 3.52
C ARG A 41 -6.04 -17.31 4.06
N GLN A 42 -7.22 -17.64 3.53
CA GLN A 42 -7.94 -18.86 3.88
C GLN A 42 -7.14 -20.11 3.50
N GLN A 43 -6.61 -20.16 2.30
CA GLN A 43 -5.77 -21.26 1.87
C GLN A 43 -4.57 -21.48 2.80
N PHE A 44 -3.92 -20.39 3.25
CA PHE A 44 -2.86 -20.49 4.27
C PHE A 44 -3.38 -21.09 5.59
N TYR A 45 -4.53 -20.69 6.07
CA TYR A 45 -5.10 -21.24 7.31
C TYR A 45 -5.48 -22.71 7.17
N ASP A 46 -5.93 -23.13 6.00
CA ASP A 46 -6.35 -24.49 5.74
C ASP A 46 -5.15 -25.44 5.53
N THR A 47 -4.07 -24.97 4.94
CA THR A 47 -2.93 -25.82 4.54
C THR A 47 -1.64 -25.58 5.35
N GLY A 48 -1.50 -24.43 5.99
CA GLY A 48 -0.26 -23.96 6.62
C GLY A 48 0.81 -23.49 5.63
N ASP A 49 0.53 -23.49 4.33
CA ASP A 49 1.47 -23.10 3.28
C ASP A 49 1.36 -21.61 2.96
N PHE A 50 2.47 -20.88 3.18
CA PHE A 50 2.56 -19.45 2.85
C PHE A 50 2.64 -19.18 1.35
N PHE A 51 3.11 -20.15 0.58
CA PHE A 51 3.40 -20.01 -0.85
C PHE A 51 2.82 -21.17 -1.66
N PRO A 52 1.49 -21.40 -1.58
CA PRO A 52 0.88 -22.49 -2.31
C PRO A 52 1.12 -22.32 -3.81
N GLU A 53 1.33 -23.43 -4.51
CA GLU A 53 1.61 -23.41 -5.95
C GLU A 53 0.35 -23.36 -6.80
N PHE A 54 -0.79 -23.79 -6.26
CA PHE A 54 -2.01 -24.00 -7.03
C PHE A 54 -3.25 -23.49 -6.30
N ALA A 55 -4.07 -22.74 -7.03
CA ALA A 55 -5.36 -22.22 -6.58
C ALA A 55 -6.50 -23.05 -7.19
N ALA A 56 -6.95 -24.08 -6.49
CA ALA A 56 -8.00 -24.99 -6.98
C ALA A 56 -9.37 -24.31 -7.13
N GLY A 57 -9.70 -23.37 -6.24
CA GLY A 57 -11.00 -22.68 -6.18
C GLY A 57 -11.17 -21.53 -7.15
N ILE A 58 -10.16 -21.17 -7.94
CA ILE A 58 -10.22 -20.02 -8.84
C ILE A 58 -10.12 -20.47 -10.30
N GLY A 59 -11.14 -20.14 -11.10
CA GLY A 59 -11.13 -20.35 -12.55
C GLY A 59 -10.98 -21.80 -13.01
N GLY A 60 -11.45 -22.76 -12.20
CA GLY A 60 -11.28 -24.19 -12.49
C GLY A 60 -9.90 -24.75 -12.12
N GLY A 61 -9.12 -24.00 -11.39
CA GLY A 61 -7.78 -24.36 -10.95
C GLY A 61 -6.67 -23.78 -11.82
N GLN A 62 -5.76 -23.05 -11.22
CA GLN A 62 -4.62 -22.48 -11.94
C GLN A 62 -3.44 -22.21 -11.00
N ASN A 63 -2.28 -21.99 -11.60
CA ASN A 63 -1.08 -21.64 -10.87
C ASN A 63 -1.29 -20.32 -10.11
N ILE A 64 -0.99 -20.31 -8.82
CA ILE A 64 -1.24 -19.18 -7.93
C ILE A 64 -0.38 -17.96 -8.30
N TYR A 65 0.78 -18.15 -8.91
CA TYR A 65 1.66 -17.07 -9.37
C TYR A 65 1.01 -16.17 -10.43
N ASN A 66 -0.03 -16.65 -11.12
CA ASN A 66 -0.82 -15.81 -12.02
C ASN A 66 -1.50 -14.65 -11.28
N PHE A 67 -1.65 -14.76 -9.96
CA PHE A 67 -2.23 -13.75 -9.09
C PHE A 67 -1.21 -12.86 -8.37
N ALA A 68 0.09 -13.03 -8.64
CA ALA A 68 1.15 -12.21 -8.05
C ALA A 68 0.92 -10.70 -8.29
N TYR A 69 0.34 -10.35 -9.45
CA TYR A 69 -0.08 -8.98 -9.76
C TYR A 69 -1.04 -8.38 -8.72
N TYR A 70 -1.89 -9.20 -8.11
CA TYR A 70 -2.82 -8.76 -7.06
C TYR A 70 -2.17 -8.63 -5.68
N GLY A 71 -0.86 -8.74 -5.61
CA GLY A 71 -0.08 -8.54 -4.39
C GLY A 71 0.00 -9.75 -3.48
N LEU A 72 -0.18 -10.97 -4.00
CA LEU A 72 -0.13 -12.23 -3.25
C LEU A 72 1.06 -12.31 -2.28
N TYR A 73 2.25 -11.88 -2.71
CA TYR A 73 3.47 -11.90 -1.90
C TYR A 73 3.83 -10.53 -1.31
N SER A 74 2.93 -9.55 -1.39
CA SER A 74 3.15 -8.26 -0.77
C SER A 74 3.27 -8.40 0.75
N PRO A 75 4.28 -7.80 1.39
CA PRO A 75 4.39 -7.78 2.84
C PRO A 75 3.12 -7.28 3.53
N VAL A 76 2.42 -6.34 2.90
CA VAL A 76 1.15 -5.80 3.41
C VAL A 76 0.09 -6.88 3.50
N PHE A 77 -0.04 -7.76 2.50
CA PHE A 77 -1.00 -8.86 2.54
C PHE A 77 -0.57 -9.98 3.49
N LEU A 78 0.72 -10.33 3.49
CA LEU A 78 1.24 -11.37 4.39
C LEU A 78 1.07 -11.00 5.87
N LEU A 79 1.18 -9.72 6.22
CA LEU A 79 0.89 -9.25 7.58
C LEU A 79 -0.57 -9.52 8.01
N SER A 80 -1.52 -9.59 7.07
CA SER A 80 -2.92 -9.91 7.39
C SER A 80 -3.10 -11.32 7.94
N TYR A 81 -2.17 -12.23 7.64
CA TYR A 81 -2.22 -13.62 8.12
C TYR A 81 -2.05 -13.74 9.64
N LEU A 82 -1.47 -12.70 10.26
CA LEU A 82 -1.36 -12.59 11.72
C LEU A 82 -2.66 -12.11 12.39
N LEU A 83 -3.67 -11.72 11.61
CA LEU A 83 -4.89 -11.10 12.10
C LEU A 83 -6.15 -11.89 11.66
N PRO A 84 -6.30 -13.16 12.09
CA PRO A 84 -7.41 -14.01 11.63
C PRO A 84 -8.80 -13.47 11.97
N PHE A 85 -8.91 -12.63 13.01
CA PHE A 85 -10.18 -12.08 13.48
C PHE A 85 -10.65 -10.84 12.69
N VAL A 86 -9.78 -10.25 11.86
CA VAL A 86 -10.10 -9.08 11.06
C VAL A 86 -10.56 -9.51 9.68
N LYS A 87 -11.72 -9.04 9.24
CA LYS A 87 -12.18 -9.29 7.86
C LYS A 87 -11.18 -8.72 6.87
N MET A 88 -10.90 -9.44 5.78
CA MET A 88 -9.93 -9.00 4.79
C MET A 88 -10.31 -7.65 4.18
N SER A 89 -11.58 -7.40 3.91
CA SER A 89 -12.07 -6.12 3.40
C SER A 89 -11.68 -4.94 4.31
N ASP A 90 -11.87 -5.10 5.63
CA ASP A 90 -11.59 -4.04 6.61
C ASP A 90 -10.08 -3.85 6.78
N TYR A 91 -9.34 -4.97 6.79
CA TYR A 91 -7.88 -4.94 6.81
C TYR A 91 -7.31 -4.17 5.61
N LEU A 92 -7.80 -4.44 4.40
CA LEU A 92 -7.31 -3.81 3.18
C LEU A 92 -7.55 -2.29 3.17
N ILE A 93 -8.70 -1.84 3.66
CA ILE A 93 -9.00 -0.42 3.80
C ILE A 93 -8.04 0.24 4.80
N ALA A 94 -7.88 -0.36 5.98
CA ALA A 94 -6.97 0.15 7.02
C ALA A 94 -5.51 0.16 6.55
N ALA A 95 -5.07 -0.91 5.89
CA ALA A 95 -3.73 -1.03 5.32
C ALA A 95 -3.49 0.03 4.24
N SER A 96 -4.47 0.26 3.34
CA SER A 96 -4.36 1.27 2.29
C SER A 96 -4.25 2.68 2.86
N PHE A 97 -5.05 3.02 3.86
CA PHE A 97 -4.96 4.32 4.53
C PHE A 97 -3.62 4.51 5.23
N THR A 98 -3.13 3.45 5.89
CA THR A 98 -1.83 3.44 6.55
C THR A 98 -0.70 3.61 5.53
N CYS A 99 -0.73 2.89 4.42
CA CYS A 99 0.26 3.01 3.34
C CYS A 99 0.24 4.42 2.74
N LEU A 100 -0.94 4.97 2.45
CA LEU A 100 -1.05 6.32 1.88
C LEU A 100 -0.50 7.38 2.84
N ALA A 101 -0.90 7.34 4.11
CA ALA A 101 -0.39 8.27 5.13
C ALA A 101 1.13 8.14 5.31
N SER A 102 1.63 6.90 5.35
CA SER A 102 3.07 6.62 5.46
C SER A 102 3.84 7.16 4.25
N ALA A 103 3.33 6.96 3.02
CA ALA A 103 3.97 7.47 1.80
C ALA A 103 4.10 9.00 1.82
N VAL A 104 3.02 9.70 2.18
CA VAL A 104 3.00 11.17 2.24
C VAL A 104 3.98 11.70 3.30
N VAL A 105 4.03 11.06 4.48
CA VAL A 105 4.95 11.44 5.56
C VAL A 105 6.41 11.13 5.20
N LEU A 106 6.67 9.97 4.59
CA LEU A 106 8.01 9.60 4.14
C LEU A 106 8.51 10.53 3.05
N LEU A 107 7.67 10.92 2.10
CA LEU A 107 7.99 11.91 1.07
C LEU A 107 8.35 13.25 1.71
N TYR A 108 7.56 13.72 2.69
CA TYR A 108 7.85 14.95 3.42
C TYR A 108 9.25 14.90 4.07
N PHE A 109 9.57 13.84 4.81
CA PHE A 109 10.86 13.71 5.47
C PHE A 109 12.02 13.56 4.49
N TRP A 110 11.82 12.87 3.37
CA TRP A 110 12.82 12.77 2.32
C TRP A 110 13.15 14.15 1.74
N LEU A 111 12.15 15.00 1.47
CA LEU A 111 12.35 16.36 0.99
C LEU A 111 13.09 17.23 2.01
N ILE A 112 12.74 17.13 3.31
CA ILE A 112 13.50 17.81 4.36
C ILE A 112 14.98 17.38 4.36
N LYS A 113 15.24 16.08 4.25
CA LYS A 113 16.61 15.54 4.18
C LYS A 113 17.37 16.04 2.94
N ARG A 114 16.64 16.33 1.86
CA ARG A 114 17.21 16.94 0.63
C ARG A 114 17.49 18.44 0.78
N GLY A 115 17.11 19.07 1.88
CA GLY A 115 17.38 20.48 2.17
C GLY A 115 16.25 21.45 1.80
N PHE A 116 15.08 20.94 1.41
CA PHE A 116 13.92 21.79 1.19
C PHE A 116 13.35 22.32 2.51
N SER A 117 12.78 23.52 2.49
CA SER A 117 12.12 24.09 3.66
C SER A 117 10.91 23.27 4.10
N GLN A 118 10.54 23.36 5.37
CA GLN A 118 9.38 22.64 5.93
C GLN A 118 8.08 22.95 5.16
N THR A 119 7.89 24.21 4.76
CA THR A 119 6.70 24.64 4.04
C THR A 119 6.65 24.04 2.64
N VAL A 120 7.77 24.11 1.90
CA VAL A 120 7.85 23.52 0.56
C VAL A 120 7.65 22.01 0.62
N SER A 121 8.31 21.32 1.55
CA SER A 121 8.16 19.88 1.73
C SER A 121 6.71 19.48 2.08
N PHE A 122 6.05 20.26 2.92
CA PHE A 122 4.65 20.04 3.29
C PHE A 122 3.71 20.22 2.08
N LEU A 123 3.85 21.33 1.36
CA LEU A 123 3.02 21.61 0.19
C LEU A 123 3.23 20.58 -0.91
N THR A 124 4.47 20.17 -1.16
CA THR A 124 4.78 19.13 -2.14
C THR A 124 4.16 17.78 -1.75
N ALA A 125 4.26 17.37 -0.49
CA ALA A 125 3.64 16.15 0.00
C ALA A 125 2.11 16.21 -0.09
N LEU A 126 1.51 17.37 0.18
CA LEU A 126 0.07 17.59 0.02
C LEU A 126 -0.36 17.54 -1.44
N LEU A 127 0.38 18.17 -2.35
CA LEU A 127 0.12 18.10 -3.79
C LEU A 127 0.26 16.67 -4.33
N PHE A 128 1.23 15.90 -3.82
CA PHE A 128 1.36 14.48 -4.15
C PHE A 128 0.10 13.71 -3.72
N LEU A 129 -0.37 13.88 -2.49
CA LEU A 129 -1.61 13.26 -1.99
C LEU A 129 -2.82 13.61 -2.86
N LEU A 130 -2.94 14.88 -3.26
CA LEU A 130 -4.09 15.39 -4.03
C LEU A 130 -3.92 15.27 -5.54
N SER A 131 -2.83 14.66 -6.01
CA SER A 131 -2.62 14.47 -7.44
C SER A 131 -3.64 13.49 -8.05
N ALA A 132 -4.09 13.74 -9.26
CA ALA A 132 -5.06 12.89 -9.94
C ALA A 132 -4.61 11.41 -10.04
N PRO A 133 -3.35 11.07 -10.37
CA PRO A 133 -2.89 9.69 -10.33
C PRO A 133 -3.03 9.04 -8.97
N MET A 134 -2.67 9.74 -7.88
CA MET A 134 -2.79 9.19 -6.52
C MET A 134 -4.24 8.96 -6.13
N ILE A 135 -5.13 9.92 -6.40
CA ILE A 135 -6.56 9.79 -6.13
C ILE A 135 -7.15 8.62 -6.91
N PHE A 136 -6.91 8.58 -8.22
CA PHE A 136 -7.47 7.55 -9.10
C PHE A 136 -6.98 6.16 -8.73
N GLN A 137 -5.67 5.99 -8.56
CA GLN A 137 -5.09 4.68 -8.26
C GLN A 137 -5.40 4.21 -6.84
N SER A 138 -5.41 5.10 -5.86
CA SER A 138 -5.81 4.74 -4.48
C SER A 138 -7.23 4.20 -4.40
N TYR A 139 -8.12 4.68 -5.27
CA TYR A 139 -9.51 4.27 -5.30
C TYR A 139 -9.75 3.00 -6.12
N ASN A 140 -8.99 2.79 -7.19
CA ASN A 140 -9.23 1.68 -8.11
C ASN A 140 -8.39 0.43 -7.80
N GLN A 141 -7.14 0.59 -7.40
CA GLN A 141 -6.21 -0.53 -7.34
C GLN A 141 -5.30 -0.45 -6.10
N ILE A 142 -5.55 -1.32 -5.15
CA ILE A 142 -4.86 -1.37 -3.86
C ILE A 142 -3.33 -1.49 -3.98
N MET A 143 -2.83 -2.21 -5.00
CA MET A 143 -1.41 -2.43 -5.19
C MET A 143 -0.62 -1.12 -5.35
N PHE A 144 -1.20 -0.12 -6.02
CA PHE A 144 -0.54 1.17 -6.24
C PHE A 144 -0.39 1.99 -4.96
N VAL A 145 -1.29 1.82 -4.00
CA VAL A 145 -1.19 2.47 -2.70
C VAL A 145 -0.18 1.73 -1.81
N ASN A 146 -0.24 0.41 -1.82
CA ASN A 146 0.54 -0.42 -0.92
C ASN A 146 2.05 -0.35 -1.20
N TYR A 147 2.49 -0.14 -2.44
CA TYR A 147 3.92 -0.02 -2.73
C TYR A 147 4.50 1.39 -2.50
N MET A 148 3.66 2.42 -2.41
CA MET A 148 4.12 3.81 -2.30
C MET A 148 5.06 4.09 -1.11
N PRO A 149 4.82 3.58 0.12
CA PRO A 149 5.77 3.75 1.22
C PRO A 149 7.14 3.16 0.89
N PHE A 150 7.17 1.99 0.25
CA PHE A 150 8.40 1.32 -0.13
C PHE A 150 9.15 2.10 -1.22
N LEU A 151 8.43 2.70 -2.18
CA LEU A 151 9.02 3.61 -3.17
C LEU A 151 9.67 4.82 -2.48
N CYS A 152 9.00 5.44 -1.53
CA CYS A 152 9.57 6.57 -0.77
C CYS A 152 10.81 6.15 0.03
N MET A 153 10.80 4.97 0.66
CA MET A 153 11.96 4.40 1.34
C MET A 153 13.10 4.10 0.37
N ALA A 154 12.78 3.62 -0.83
CA ALA A 154 13.75 3.37 -1.88
C ALA A 154 14.47 4.65 -2.32
N LEU A 155 13.72 5.72 -2.61
CA LEU A 155 14.29 7.02 -2.93
C LEU A 155 15.23 7.51 -1.82
N TRP A 156 14.82 7.34 -0.57
CA TRP A 156 15.66 7.67 0.59
C TRP A 156 16.92 6.80 0.66
N GLY A 157 16.79 5.50 0.40
CA GLY A 157 17.90 4.54 0.37
C GLY A 157 18.94 4.90 -0.70
N VAL A 158 18.49 5.14 -1.94
CA VAL A 158 19.34 5.57 -3.05
C VAL A 158 20.08 6.87 -2.71
N ASP A 159 19.37 7.85 -2.16
CA ASP A 159 19.96 9.14 -1.79
C ASP A 159 21.04 8.99 -0.71
N SER A 160 20.78 8.16 0.30
CA SER A 160 21.74 7.87 1.37
C SER A 160 22.96 7.11 0.87
N PHE A 161 22.78 6.18 -0.07
CA PHE A 161 23.87 5.46 -0.71
C PHE A 161 24.77 6.40 -1.56
N LEU A 162 24.16 7.26 -2.36
CA LEU A 162 24.88 8.21 -3.19
C LEU A 162 25.69 9.21 -2.34
N LYS A 163 25.18 9.54 -1.15
CA LYS A 163 25.90 10.38 -0.18
C LYS A 163 26.92 9.61 0.65
N LYS A 164 27.10 8.30 0.42
CA LYS A 164 27.97 7.41 1.21
C LYS A 164 27.62 7.36 2.71
N GLU A 165 26.40 7.71 3.08
CA GLU A 165 25.98 7.73 4.48
C GLU A 165 25.70 6.34 5.06
N ASN A 166 25.33 5.36 4.22
CA ASN A 166 25.16 3.98 4.67
C ASN A 166 25.00 3.01 3.47
N ARG A 167 25.86 1.99 3.38
CA ARG A 167 25.81 0.97 2.31
C ARG A 167 24.60 0.02 2.42
N PHE A 168 23.99 -0.10 3.59
CA PHE A 168 22.88 -1.02 3.84
C PHE A 168 21.50 -0.45 3.49
N SER A 169 21.39 0.81 3.09
CA SER A 169 20.13 1.50 2.90
C SER A 169 19.44 1.25 1.55
N ILE A 170 19.99 0.42 0.67
CA ILE A 170 19.41 0.10 -0.64
C ILE A 170 18.52 -1.15 -0.63
N TYR A 171 18.65 -1.98 0.38
CA TYR A 171 18.01 -3.31 0.42
C TYR A 171 16.49 -3.39 0.59
N PRO A 172 15.72 -2.35 0.93
CA PRO A 172 14.27 -2.47 1.07
C PRO A 172 13.46 -2.45 -0.23
N VAL A 173 14.08 -2.60 -1.40
CA VAL A 173 13.43 -2.12 -2.65
C VAL A 173 12.97 -3.20 -3.62
N TYR A 174 13.21 -4.47 -3.37
CA TYR A 174 12.79 -5.50 -4.31
C TYR A 174 11.58 -6.28 -3.80
N PHE A 175 10.40 -5.76 -4.16
CA PHE A 175 9.18 -6.56 -4.31
C PHE A 175 8.27 -5.94 -5.40
#